data_326e1126b76026ce69d058a5a4f3fed8
#
_entry.id   326e1126b76026ce69d058a5a4f3fed8
#
_cell.length_a   1.000
_cell.length_b   1.000
_cell.length_c   1.000
_cell.angle_alpha   90.00
_cell.angle_beta   90.00
_cell.angle_gamma   90.00
#
_symmetry.space_group_name_H-M   'P 1'
#
loop_
_entity.id
_entity.type
_entity.pdbx_description
1 polymer ?
#
loop_
_entity_poly.entity_id
_entity_poly.type
_entity_poly.pdbx_seq_one_letter_code
_entity_poly.pdbx_strand_id
1 'polypeptide(L)'
;MSEHSRLQVEASITGFFQDLGCRLTEYGPERVVIELLLQPRHLNNASNLHGGVSATLLDVAMGLCGIWTEQADQRRVATTLSMNVNFSAPAPAGSRIRAVARCRSSGHKVFMASCDLLDE
;
A
#
# COMPACT_ATOMS: atom_id res chain seq x y z
N MET A 1 -3.03 -4.57 -16.69
CA MET A 1 -1.73 -3.87 -16.78
C MET A 1 -0.62 -4.90 -16.87
N SER A 2 0.35 -4.68 -17.72
CA SER A 2 1.48 -5.59 -17.90
C SER A 2 2.43 -5.53 -16.69
N GLU A 3 3.27 -6.55 -16.55
CA GLU A 3 4.31 -6.54 -15.51
C GLU A 3 5.26 -5.35 -15.69
N HIS A 4 5.62 -5.04 -16.92
CA HIS A 4 6.49 -3.89 -17.21
C HIS A 4 5.86 -2.58 -16.71
N SER A 5 4.56 -2.37 -16.98
CA SER A 5 3.85 -1.18 -16.50
C SER A 5 3.78 -1.13 -14.97
N ARG A 6 3.54 -2.27 -14.33
CA ARG A 6 3.53 -2.36 -12.86
C ARG A 6 4.88 -1.96 -12.28
N LEU A 7 5.98 -2.44 -12.87
CA LEU A 7 7.32 -2.10 -12.43
C LEU A 7 7.64 -0.62 -12.64
N GLN A 8 7.13 -0.01 -13.70
CA GLN A 8 7.27 1.44 -13.90
C GLN A 8 6.55 2.23 -12.82
N VAL A 9 5.35 1.80 -12.44
CA VAL A 9 4.60 2.43 -11.35
C VAL A 9 5.37 2.27 -10.04
N GLU A 10 5.83 1.06 -9.72
CA GLU A 10 6.61 0.80 -8.52
C GLU A 10 7.84 1.71 -8.43
N ALA A 11 8.59 1.82 -9.52
CA ALA A 11 9.80 2.64 -9.57
C ALA A 11 9.51 4.14 -9.36
N SER A 12 8.29 4.59 -9.63
CA SER A 12 7.90 5.99 -9.44
C SER A 12 7.55 6.33 -7.99
N ILE A 13 7.33 5.32 -7.14
CA ILE A 13 7.01 5.52 -5.72
C ILE A 13 8.32 5.60 -4.95
N THR A 14 8.83 6.81 -4.79
CA THR A 14 10.12 7.07 -4.15
C THR A 14 9.96 7.44 -2.68
N GLY A 15 11.08 7.67 -2.01
CA GLY A 15 11.09 8.12 -0.63
C GLY A 15 10.72 7.02 0.35
N PHE A 16 9.77 7.30 1.22
CA PHE A 16 9.46 6.46 2.38
C PHE A 16 9.07 5.02 2.00
N PHE A 17 8.28 4.85 0.95
CA PHE A 17 7.91 3.53 0.46
C PHE A 17 9.14 2.69 0.11
N GLN A 18 10.07 3.27 -0.65
CA GLN A 18 11.31 2.60 -1.03
C GLN A 18 12.20 2.33 0.18
N ASP A 19 12.32 3.29 1.09
CA ASP A 19 13.17 3.16 2.27
C ASP A 19 12.70 2.04 3.20
N LEU A 20 11.40 1.80 3.25
CA LEU A 20 10.85 0.68 4.02
C LEU A 20 11.09 -0.67 3.35
N GLY A 21 11.38 -0.70 2.06
CA GLY A 21 11.57 -1.94 1.31
C GLY A 21 10.26 -2.55 0.81
N CYS A 22 9.23 -1.75 0.69
CA CYS A 22 7.93 -2.20 0.18
C CYS A 22 7.98 -2.54 -1.30
N ARG A 23 7.16 -3.49 -1.71
CA ARG A 23 7.04 -3.89 -3.11
C ARG A 23 5.59 -3.77 -3.56
N LEU A 24 5.40 -3.29 -4.78
CA LEU A 24 4.10 -3.27 -5.44
C LEU A 24 3.98 -4.55 -6.26
N THR A 25 3.18 -5.51 -5.78
CA THR A 25 3.10 -6.84 -6.39
C THR A 25 1.90 -7.01 -7.32
N GLU A 26 0.88 -6.17 -7.15
CA GLU A 26 -0.28 -6.18 -8.04
C GLU A 26 -0.82 -4.75 -8.17
N TYR A 27 -1.10 -4.33 -9.39
CA TYR A 27 -1.66 -3.01 -9.65
C TYR A 27 -2.70 -3.12 -10.77
N GLY A 28 -3.96 -2.99 -10.43
CA GLY A 28 -5.06 -3.15 -11.37
C GLY A 28 -6.30 -2.36 -10.96
N PRO A 29 -7.35 -2.42 -11.79
CA PRO A 29 -8.57 -1.65 -11.54
C PRO A 29 -9.36 -2.14 -10.34
N GLU A 30 -9.24 -3.41 -9.99
CA GLU A 30 -10.03 -4.00 -8.92
C GLU A 30 -9.30 -3.99 -7.58
N ARG A 31 -7.98 -4.13 -7.61
CA ARG A 31 -7.19 -4.12 -6.37
C ARG A 31 -5.75 -3.75 -6.60
N VAL A 32 -5.14 -3.27 -5.53
CA VAL A 32 -3.71 -2.98 -5.44
C VAL A 32 -3.15 -3.78 -4.29
N VAL A 33 -2.01 -4.45 -4.49
CA VAL A 33 -1.34 -5.23 -3.45
C VAL A 33 0.06 -4.72 -3.25
N ILE A 34 0.39 -4.41 -1.99
CA ILE A 34 1.74 -4.07 -1.56
C ILE A 34 2.19 -5.13 -0.56
N GLU A 35 3.44 -5.57 -0.69
CA GLU A 35 4.02 -6.56 0.21
C GLU A 35 5.24 -6.01 0.91
N LEU A 36 5.45 -6.47 2.14
CA LEU A 36 6.61 -6.15 2.95
C LEU A 36 7.04 -7.39 3.74
N LEU A 37 8.30 -7.78 3.60
CA LEU A 37 8.91 -8.77 4.49
C LEU A 37 9.42 -8.03 5.73
N LEU A 38 8.85 -8.34 6.90
CA LEU A 38 9.18 -7.64 8.14
C LEU A 38 10.61 -7.92 8.58
N GLN A 39 11.35 -6.85 8.78
CA GLN A 39 12.70 -6.83 9.29
C GLN A 39 12.73 -6.10 10.63
N PRO A 40 13.83 -6.23 11.42
CA PRO A 40 13.91 -5.57 12.73
C PRO A 40 13.59 -4.07 12.69
N ARG A 41 13.95 -3.36 11.61
CA ARG A 41 13.69 -1.92 11.47
C ARG A 41 12.20 -1.57 11.36
N HIS A 42 11.34 -2.55 11.12
CA HIS A 42 9.89 -2.35 10.98
C HIS A 42 9.13 -2.59 12.28
N LEU A 43 9.84 -2.97 13.35
CA LEU A 43 9.21 -3.42 14.59
C LEU A 43 9.12 -2.32 15.62
N ASN A 44 8.14 -2.45 16.51
CA ASN A 44 7.98 -1.61 17.69
C ASN A 44 8.77 -2.17 18.88
N ASN A 45 8.66 -1.53 20.04
CA ASN A 45 9.37 -1.95 21.24
C ASN A 45 8.95 -3.34 21.76
N ALA A 46 7.82 -3.85 21.29
CA ALA A 46 7.32 -5.19 21.64
C ALA A 46 7.74 -6.25 20.60
N SER A 47 8.65 -5.90 19.68
CA SER A 47 9.15 -6.78 18.61
C SER A 47 8.05 -7.26 17.65
N ASN A 48 7.06 -6.43 17.43
CA ASN A 48 5.99 -6.66 16.46
C ASN A 48 5.91 -5.52 15.47
N LEU A 49 5.22 -5.75 14.35
CA LEU A 49 5.01 -4.75 13.32
C LEU A 49 4.58 -3.42 13.92
N HIS A 50 5.36 -2.36 13.65
CA HIS A 50 5.08 -1.02 14.15
C HIS A 50 3.81 -0.47 13.48
N GLY A 51 2.93 0.13 14.29
CA GLY A 51 1.67 0.69 13.78
C GLY A 51 1.87 1.75 12.71
N GLY A 52 2.94 2.53 12.79
CA GLY A 52 3.28 3.51 11.76
C GLY A 52 3.63 2.86 10.42
N VAL A 53 4.28 1.70 10.44
CA VAL A 53 4.57 0.93 9.23
C VAL A 53 3.27 0.39 8.64
N SER A 54 2.40 -0.17 9.49
CA SER A 54 1.07 -0.63 9.07
C SER A 54 0.28 0.49 8.39
N ALA A 55 0.22 1.65 9.02
CA ALA A 55 -0.50 2.80 8.49
C ALA A 55 0.07 3.24 7.14
N THR A 56 1.40 3.20 6.98
CA THR A 56 2.05 3.54 5.71
C THR A 56 1.65 2.59 4.59
N LEU A 57 1.67 1.29 4.85
CA LEU A 57 1.27 0.28 3.86
C LEU A 57 -0.17 0.49 3.42
N LEU A 58 -1.07 0.69 4.38
CA LEU A 58 -2.48 0.92 4.12
C LEU A 58 -2.70 2.19 3.31
N ASP A 59 -2.04 3.27 3.71
CA ASP A 59 -2.18 4.57 3.06
C ASP A 59 -1.72 4.53 1.60
N VAL A 60 -0.54 3.98 1.35
CA VAL A 60 0.02 3.93 -0.01
C VAL A 60 -0.83 3.02 -0.90
N ALA A 61 -1.23 1.85 -0.40
CA ALA A 61 -2.04 0.91 -1.18
C ALA A 61 -3.39 1.52 -1.57
N MET A 62 -4.06 2.18 -0.63
CA MET A 62 -5.34 2.83 -0.90
C MET A 62 -5.19 4.03 -1.83
N GLY A 63 -4.13 4.81 -1.66
CA GLY A 63 -3.85 5.94 -2.54
C GLY A 63 -3.63 5.51 -3.99
N LEU A 64 -2.85 4.46 -4.20
CA LEU A 64 -2.61 3.91 -5.53
C LEU A 64 -3.89 3.34 -6.15
N CYS A 65 -4.75 2.73 -5.32
CA CYS A 65 -6.00 2.14 -5.78
C CYS A 65 -6.90 3.19 -6.43
N GLY A 66 -7.01 4.35 -5.80
CA GLY A 66 -7.91 5.41 -6.26
C GLY A 66 -7.44 6.15 -7.51
N ILE A 67 -6.17 6.06 -7.84
CA ILE A 67 -5.59 6.74 -9.01
C ILE A 67 -5.22 5.79 -10.15
N TRP A 68 -5.65 4.53 -10.08
CA TRP A 68 -5.33 3.56 -11.12
C TRP A 68 -5.83 4.02 -12.49
N THR A 69 -5.00 3.80 -13.51
CA THR A 69 -5.34 4.01 -14.91
C THR A 69 -4.54 3.04 -15.77
N GLU A 70 -5.10 2.61 -16.90
CA GLU A 70 -4.38 1.78 -17.87
C GLU A 70 -3.25 2.54 -18.55
N GLN A 71 -3.33 3.88 -18.59
CA GLN A 71 -2.40 4.72 -19.31
C GLN A 71 -1.46 5.40 -18.31
N ALA A 72 -0.22 4.92 -18.24
CA ALA A 72 0.76 5.40 -17.29
C ALA A 72 1.01 6.92 -17.38
N ASP A 73 0.90 7.49 -18.60
CA ASP A 73 1.08 8.92 -18.82
C ASP A 73 -0.08 9.78 -18.33
N GLN A 74 -1.22 9.16 -18.01
CA GLN A 74 -2.39 9.84 -17.46
C GLN A 74 -2.55 9.64 -15.95
N ARG A 75 -1.54 9.11 -15.31
CA ARG A 75 -1.60 8.84 -13.88
C ARG A 75 -1.65 10.13 -13.07
N ARG A 76 -2.55 10.16 -12.09
CA ARG A 76 -2.73 11.30 -11.20
C ARG A 76 -1.96 11.09 -9.90
N VAL A 77 -1.92 12.14 -9.09
CA VAL A 77 -1.39 12.10 -7.72
C VAL A 77 -2.54 12.30 -6.75
N ALA A 78 -2.54 11.57 -5.67
CA ALA A 78 -3.56 11.71 -4.63
C ALA A 78 -2.92 12.10 -3.29
N THR A 79 -3.70 12.77 -2.48
CA THR A 79 -3.33 13.13 -1.10
C THR A 79 -4.43 12.63 -0.18
N THR A 80 -4.02 11.99 0.92
CA THR A 80 -4.96 11.45 1.90
C THR A 80 -5.66 12.57 2.64
N LEU A 81 -7.00 12.54 2.63
CA LEU A 81 -7.83 13.46 3.39
C LEU A 81 -8.10 12.92 4.78
N SER A 82 -8.39 11.64 4.89
CA SER A 82 -8.76 11.00 6.13
C SER A 82 -8.48 9.50 6.03
N MET A 83 -8.04 8.90 7.12
CA MET A 83 -7.81 7.47 7.19
C MET A 83 -8.15 6.97 8.58
N ASN A 84 -8.94 5.89 8.64
CA ASN A 84 -9.29 5.22 9.88
C ASN A 84 -8.63 3.84 9.88
N VAL A 85 -7.86 3.52 10.91
CA VAL A 85 -7.10 2.27 11.00
C VAL A 85 -7.48 1.51 12.25
N ASN A 86 -7.73 0.21 12.10
CA ASN A 86 -7.95 -0.69 13.23
C ASN A 86 -6.80 -1.71 13.27
N PHE A 87 -6.14 -1.82 14.41
CA PHE A 87 -5.01 -2.73 14.63
C PHE A 87 -5.52 -3.95 15.36
N SER A 88 -5.60 -5.09 14.66
CA SER A 88 -6.27 -6.29 15.18
C SER A 88 -5.32 -7.34 15.75
N ALA A 89 -4.11 -7.46 15.23
CA ALA A 89 -3.19 -8.50 15.65
C ALA A 89 -1.74 -8.09 15.43
N PRO A 90 -0.80 -8.58 16.26
CA PRO A 90 0.62 -8.34 16.08
C PRO A 90 1.20 -9.23 14.98
N ALA A 91 2.36 -8.82 14.43
CA ALA A 91 3.12 -9.63 13.49
C ALA A 91 4.61 -9.53 13.82
N PRO A 92 5.31 -10.66 14.02
CA PRO A 92 6.75 -10.64 14.36
C PRO A 92 7.64 -10.49 13.14
N ALA A 93 8.94 -10.24 13.37
CA ALA A 93 9.94 -10.23 12.31
C ALA A 93 9.90 -11.53 11.50
N GLY A 94 10.16 -11.42 10.21
CA GLY A 94 10.11 -12.55 9.29
C GLY A 94 8.74 -12.79 8.69
N SER A 95 7.68 -12.15 9.22
CA SER A 95 6.35 -12.23 8.64
C SER A 95 6.33 -11.54 7.28
N ARG A 96 5.55 -12.07 6.36
CA ARG A 96 5.26 -11.42 5.08
C ARG A 96 3.91 -10.74 5.18
N ILE A 97 3.93 -9.43 5.09
CA ILE A 97 2.70 -8.62 5.21
C ILE A 97 2.23 -8.24 3.82
N ARG A 98 0.93 -8.38 3.57
CA ARG A 98 0.29 -7.95 2.34
C ARG A 98 -0.80 -6.94 2.65
N ALA A 99 -0.72 -5.79 2.00
CA ALA A 99 -1.79 -4.78 2.03
C ALA A 99 -2.60 -4.93 0.75
N VAL A 100 -3.86 -5.30 0.88
CA VAL A 100 -4.76 -5.52 -0.25
C VAL A 100 -5.82 -4.44 -0.23
N ALA A 101 -5.70 -3.47 -1.14
CA ALA A 101 -6.59 -2.32 -1.22
C ALA A 101 -7.59 -2.46 -2.36
N ARG A 102 -8.78 -1.92 -2.13
CA ARG A 102 -9.86 -1.86 -3.14
C ARG A 102 -10.48 -0.48 -3.14
N CYS A 103 -10.70 0.07 -4.33
CA CYS A 103 -11.45 1.31 -4.47
C CYS A 103 -12.94 1.00 -4.27
N ARG A 104 -13.56 1.74 -3.36
CA ARG A 104 -14.98 1.54 -3.01
C ARG A 104 -15.89 2.54 -3.69
N SER A 105 -15.38 3.74 -3.94
CA SER A 105 -16.14 4.82 -4.59
C SER A 105 -15.14 5.75 -5.26
N SER A 106 -15.38 6.08 -6.51
CA SER A 106 -14.49 6.94 -7.28
C SER A 106 -15.26 8.14 -7.81
N GLY A 107 -14.90 9.33 -7.33
CA GLY A 107 -15.42 10.59 -7.79
C GLY A 107 -14.38 11.35 -8.59
N HIS A 108 -14.79 12.53 -9.10
CA HIS A 108 -13.88 13.38 -9.87
C HIS A 108 -12.74 13.94 -9.00
N LYS A 109 -13.05 14.33 -7.77
CA LYS A 109 -12.06 14.96 -6.86
C LYS A 109 -11.71 14.12 -5.66
N VAL A 110 -12.59 13.21 -5.26
CA VAL A 110 -12.43 12.40 -4.05
C VAL A 110 -12.76 10.96 -4.37
N PHE A 111 -11.99 10.05 -3.84
CA PHE A 111 -12.31 8.63 -3.88
C PHE A 111 -12.27 8.05 -2.46
N MET A 112 -12.89 6.90 -2.30
CA MET A 112 -12.88 6.14 -1.06
C MET A 112 -12.34 4.75 -1.34
N ALA A 113 -11.47 4.27 -0.47
CA ALA A 113 -10.87 2.95 -0.59
C ALA A 113 -10.85 2.26 0.77
N SER A 114 -10.79 0.94 0.73
CA SER A 114 -10.55 0.12 1.92
C SER A 114 -9.35 -0.77 1.69
N CYS A 115 -8.71 -1.20 2.78
CA CYS A 115 -7.52 -2.03 2.70
C CYS A 115 -7.45 -2.96 3.88
N ASP A 116 -7.11 -4.22 3.62
CA ASP A 116 -6.80 -5.20 4.65
C ASP A 116 -5.32 -5.46 4.69
N LEU A 117 -4.76 -5.55 5.89
CA LEU A 117 -3.38 -5.90 6.11
C LEU A 117 -3.36 -7.34 6.61
N LEU A 118 -2.72 -8.22 5.84
CA LEU A 118 -2.72 -9.65 6.08
C LEU A 118 -1.30 -10.13 6.40
N ASP A 119 -1.20 -11.05 7.36
CA ASP A 119 0.05 -11.73 7.69
C ASP A 119 -0.01 -13.13 7.06
N GLU A 120 0.94 -13.43 6.23
CA GLU A 120 1.02 -14.73 5.55
C GLU A 120 2.28 -15.51 5.89
#